data_b5adc763846d7190fb140d5367ec415f
#
_entry.id   b5adc763846d7190fb140d5367ec415f
#
_cell.length_a   1.000
_cell.length_b   1.000
_cell.length_c   1.000
_cell.angle_alpha   90.00
_cell.angle_beta   90.00
_cell.angle_gamma   90.00
#
_symmetry.space_group_name_H-M   'P 1'
#
loop_
_entity.id
_entity.type
_entity.pdbx_description
1 polymer ?
#
loop_
_entity_poly.entity_id
_entity_poly.type
_entity_poly.pdbx_seq_one_letter_code
_entity_poly.pdbx_strand_id
1 'polypeptide(L)'
;MTELNVNEVAEKKSLNFIEQVVEKDLSEGKNGNRVQTRFPPEPNGYLHIGHAKAICLDFGIAARYGGVCNLRFDDTNPTKEDMEYVEAIKEDIQWLGFQWGNEYYASDYFQQLWDFAIQLIQEGKAYIDEQSAEDIAAQKGTPTQPGTESPYRNRPIEESLALFKKMNTGEIEEGKMVLRAKIDMASPNMHFRDPIIYRVVKHPHHRTGETWKAYPMYDFAHGQSDFFEGVTHSLCTLEFVPHRPLYDLFVDWVKNEQDLDDNRPRQYEFNKLNLNYTLMSKRNLLILVKEGLVNGWDDPRMPTLCGFRRRGYSPESIRNFVDKIGYTTYDALNDFALLESAVRDDLNKRSTRVSAVIDPVKLIITNYPEGQVEAMEAINNPEDPNAGTHFIEFSRELWMEREDFMENAPKKYFRMTPGQEVRLKNAYIVKCTGCDKDENGNITTVYAEYDPDTKTGMPGSSRKVKGTLHWVSCNHCLKAEVRLYDRLWKVENPRDEMAAIREAKNCDALEAMKEMINPDSLKVLKECYVEKFLADAKPLDYLQFQHIGYFNVDKESTPEHLVFNRTVSLKDTWSKINK
;
A
#
# COMPACT_ATOMS: atom_id res chain seq x y z
N MET A 1 11.60 40.26 -32.88
CA MET A 1 10.22 40.06 -32.40
C MET A 1 9.63 38.94 -33.22
N THR A 2 9.64 37.76 -32.67
CA THR A 2 8.89 36.62 -33.19
C THR A 2 8.48 35.82 -31.94
N GLU A 3 7.22 35.96 -31.61
CA GLU A 3 6.56 35.25 -30.51
C GLU A 3 6.51 33.77 -30.87
N LEU A 4 7.16 32.93 -30.08
CA LEU A 4 6.99 31.50 -30.10
C LEU A 4 5.72 31.17 -29.31
N ASN A 5 4.65 30.91 -30.04
CA ASN A 5 3.46 30.25 -29.51
C ASN A 5 3.84 28.79 -29.12
N VAL A 6 4.08 28.56 -27.85
CA VAL A 6 4.13 27.21 -27.27
C VAL A 6 2.71 26.86 -26.85
N ASN A 7 1.93 26.33 -27.79
CA ASN A 7 0.75 25.55 -27.44
C ASN A 7 1.24 24.21 -26.90
N GLU A 8 1.43 24.11 -25.58
CA GLU A 8 1.40 22.84 -24.90
C GLU A 8 -0.02 22.29 -25.05
N VAL A 9 -0.18 21.39 -26.00
CA VAL A 9 -1.32 20.48 -26.05
C VAL A 9 -1.12 19.52 -24.90
N ALA A 10 -1.64 19.85 -23.71
CA ALA A 10 -1.82 18.89 -22.64
C ALA A 10 -2.66 17.75 -23.24
N GLU A 11 -2.08 16.57 -23.39
CA GLU A 11 -2.82 15.38 -23.78
C GLU A 11 -4.01 15.24 -22.84
N LYS A 12 -5.21 15.41 -23.39
CA LYS A 12 -6.45 15.29 -22.63
C LYS A 12 -6.58 13.83 -22.24
N LYS A 13 -6.17 13.49 -21.00
CA LYS A 13 -6.30 12.14 -20.47
C LYS A 13 -7.74 11.68 -20.63
N SER A 14 -7.94 10.51 -21.21
CA SER A 14 -9.27 9.93 -21.37
C SER A 14 -9.91 9.66 -20.00
N LEU A 15 -11.19 9.98 -19.88
CA LEU A 15 -11.96 9.73 -18.66
C LEU A 15 -12.11 8.22 -18.42
N ASN A 16 -11.92 7.78 -17.18
CA ASN A 16 -12.32 6.43 -16.80
C ASN A 16 -13.87 6.33 -16.76
N PHE A 17 -14.41 5.11 -16.66
CA PHE A 17 -15.85 4.90 -16.73
C PHE A 17 -16.62 5.53 -15.55
N ILE A 18 -16.01 5.64 -14.35
CA ILE A 18 -16.62 6.33 -13.20
C ILE A 18 -16.69 7.84 -13.45
N GLU A 19 -15.61 8.44 -13.96
CA GLU A 19 -15.59 9.85 -14.34
C GLU A 19 -16.65 10.16 -15.40
N GLN A 20 -16.86 9.26 -16.38
CA GLN A 20 -17.91 9.39 -17.38
C GLN A 20 -19.32 9.39 -16.76
N VAL A 21 -19.56 8.52 -15.79
CA VAL A 21 -20.83 8.49 -15.04
C VAL A 21 -21.04 9.81 -14.29
N VAL A 22 -20.04 10.27 -13.55
CA VAL A 22 -20.13 11.53 -12.79
C VAL A 22 -20.41 12.73 -13.72
N GLU A 23 -19.68 12.83 -14.83
CA GLU A 23 -19.91 13.93 -15.80
C GLU A 23 -21.30 13.89 -16.43
N LYS A 24 -21.81 12.67 -16.72
CA LYS A 24 -23.16 12.50 -17.19
C LYS A 24 -24.19 12.95 -16.16
N ASP A 25 -24.05 12.52 -14.92
CA ASP A 25 -24.96 12.88 -13.84
C ASP A 25 -24.98 14.40 -13.58
N LEU A 26 -23.80 15.05 -13.63
CA LEU A 26 -23.70 16.51 -13.53
C LEU A 26 -24.37 17.20 -14.72
N SER A 27 -24.21 16.70 -15.95
CA SER A 27 -24.86 17.27 -17.13
C SER A 27 -26.38 17.15 -17.11
N GLU A 28 -26.90 16.12 -16.44
CA GLU A 28 -28.33 15.89 -16.27
C GLU A 28 -28.90 16.60 -15.02
N GLY A 29 -28.07 17.29 -14.23
CA GLY A 29 -28.48 18.00 -13.01
C GLY A 29 -28.83 17.09 -11.84
N LYS A 30 -28.42 15.83 -11.88
CA LYS A 30 -28.69 14.87 -10.81
C LYS A 30 -28.01 15.29 -9.52
N ASN A 31 -28.59 14.86 -8.38
CA ASN A 31 -28.11 15.15 -7.03
C ASN A 31 -27.92 16.66 -6.74
N GLY A 32 -28.63 17.53 -7.45
CA GLY A 32 -28.45 18.99 -7.35
C GLY A 32 -27.04 19.44 -7.73
N ASN A 33 -26.42 18.80 -8.69
CA ASN A 33 -25.04 19.00 -9.12
C ASN A 33 -23.99 18.79 -8.02
N ARG A 34 -24.31 18.01 -6.98
CA ARG A 34 -23.36 17.64 -5.94
C ARG A 34 -22.61 16.36 -6.30
N VAL A 35 -21.36 16.29 -5.89
CA VAL A 35 -20.57 15.05 -5.91
C VAL A 35 -20.09 14.78 -4.50
N GLN A 36 -20.55 13.71 -3.91
CA GLN A 36 -20.12 13.26 -2.60
C GLN A 36 -19.86 11.76 -2.62
N THR A 37 -18.64 11.42 -2.29
CA THR A 37 -18.16 10.05 -2.14
C THR A 37 -17.82 9.77 -0.69
N ARG A 38 -17.45 8.55 -0.38
CA ARG A 38 -16.92 8.16 0.93
C ARG A 38 -15.96 6.98 0.79
N PHE A 39 -14.99 6.92 1.65
CA PHE A 39 -14.18 5.73 1.88
C PHE A 39 -14.69 5.04 3.15
N PRO A 40 -15.20 3.77 3.06
CA PRO A 40 -15.88 3.11 4.17
C PRO A 40 -15.08 1.92 4.72
N PRO A 41 -13.90 2.12 5.34
CA PRO A 41 -13.11 0.99 5.83
C PRO A 41 -13.73 0.35 7.08
N GLU A 42 -13.64 -0.98 7.18
CA GLU A 42 -13.84 -1.67 8.45
C GLU A 42 -12.63 -1.44 9.34
N PRO A 43 -12.78 -0.96 10.60
CA PRO A 43 -11.65 -0.73 11.51
C PRO A 43 -11.16 -2.04 12.15
N ASN A 44 -10.80 -3.01 11.33
CA ASN A 44 -10.48 -4.38 11.70
C ASN A 44 -9.10 -4.85 11.23
N GLY A 45 -8.25 -3.95 10.73
CA GLY A 45 -6.90 -4.22 10.26
C GLY A 45 -6.25 -3.02 9.62
N TYR A 46 -4.96 -3.17 9.33
CA TYR A 46 -4.17 -2.16 8.61
C TYR A 46 -4.53 -2.14 7.13
N LEU A 47 -4.51 -0.96 6.52
CA LEU A 47 -4.71 -0.80 5.10
C LEU A 47 -3.54 -1.37 4.30
N HIS A 48 -3.84 -1.95 3.15
CA HIS A 48 -2.86 -2.45 2.18
C HIS A 48 -2.97 -1.71 0.84
N ILE A 49 -2.08 -2.00 -0.07
CA ILE A 49 -2.00 -1.32 -1.39
C ILE A 49 -3.33 -1.40 -2.18
N GLY A 50 -4.12 -2.46 -1.98
CA GLY A 50 -5.45 -2.56 -2.59
C GLY A 50 -6.41 -1.47 -2.14
N HIS A 51 -6.35 -1.06 -0.88
CA HIS A 51 -7.14 0.05 -0.35
C HIS A 51 -6.69 1.40 -0.93
N ALA A 52 -5.39 1.57 -1.24
CA ALA A 52 -4.90 2.79 -1.87
C ALA A 52 -5.59 3.07 -3.20
N LYS A 53 -5.94 2.04 -3.97
CA LYS A 53 -6.69 2.19 -5.22
C LYS A 53 -8.09 2.74 -4.98
N ALA A 54 -8.80 2.25 -3.97
CA ALA A 54 -10.12 2.76 -3.59
C ALA A 54 -10.03 4.20 -3.06
N ILE A 55 -9.07 4.48 -2.18
CA ILE A 55 -8.85 5.81 -1.61
C ILE A 55 -8.57 6.83 -2.72
N CYS A 56 -7.67 6.51 -3.66
CA CYS A 56 -7.36 7.39 -4.78
C CYS A 56 -8.59 7.68 -5.66
N LEU A 57 -9.48 6.71 -5.84
CA LEU A 57 -10.72 6.90 -6.59
C LEU A 57 -11.72 7.75 -5.82
N ASP A 58 -12.04 7.38 -4.58
CA ASP A 58 -13.06 8.04 -3.77
C ASP A 58 -12.72 9.52 -3.54
N PHE A 59 -11.49 9.80 -3.11
CA PHE A 59 -11.00 11.16 -2.89
C PHE A 59 -10.73 11.90 -4.20
N GLY A 60 -10.21 11.19 -5.21
CA GLY A 60 -9.88 11.77 -6.51
C GLY A 60 -11.12 12.25 -7.26
N ILE A 61 -12.21 11.50 -7.25
CA ILE A 61 -13.50 11.89 -7.84
C ILE A 61 -14.04 13.15 -7.15
N ALA A 62 -14.08 13.15 -5.83
CA ALA A 62 -14.53 14.32 -5.07
C ALA A 62 -13.69 15.57 -5.40
N ALA A 63 -12.37 15.46 -5.36
CA ALA A 63 -11.48 16.57 -5.65
C ALA A 63 -11.63 17.12 -7.09
N ARG A 64 -11.73 16.21 -8.07
CA ARG A 64 -11.84 16.59 -9.50
C ARG A 64 -13.12 17.37 -9.80
N TYR A 65 -14.22 17.03 -9.16
CA TYR A 65 -15.53 17.63 -9.43
C TYR A 65 -15.99 18.62 -8.35
N GLY A 66 -15.05 19.11 -7.54
CA GLY A 66 -15.35 20.11 -6.49
C GLY A 66 -16.28 19.62 -5.38
N GLY A 67 -16.30 18.32 -5.17
CA GLY A 67 -17.12 17.65 -4.17
C GLY A 67 -16.41 17.36 -2.85
N VAL A 68 -17.00 16.46 -2.07
CA VAL A 68 -16.51 16.05 -0.75
C VAL A 68 -16.39 14.52 -0.72
N CYS A 69 -15.30 14.03 -0.15
CA CYS A 69 -15.17 12.63 0.26
C CYS A 69 -15.15 12.54 1.77
N ASN A 70 -16.06 11.75 2.34
CA ASN A 70 -16.11 11.49 3.78
C ASN A 70 -15.38 10.20 4.14
N LEU A 71 -14.97 10.11 5.39
CA LEU A 71 -14.47 8.88 5.99
C LEU A 71 -15.57 8.30 6.87
N ARG A 72 -16.06 7.09 6.55
CA ARG A 72 -17.01 6.38 7.38
C ARG A 72 -16.46 5.02 7.78
N PHE A 73 -16.20 4.84 9.05
CA PHE A 73 -15.84 3.53 9.57
C PHE A 73 -17.08 2.61 9.61
N ASP A 74 -16.98 1.48 8.92
CA ASP A 74 -18.00 0.43 8.98
C ASP A 74 -17.73 -0.44 10.21
N ASP A 75 -18.25 0.00 11.34
CA ASP A 75 -18.09 -0.62 12.65
C ASP A 75 -19.35 -1.39 13.09
N THR A 76 -19.93 -2.16 12.19
CA THR A 76 -21.11 -3.01 12.45
C THR A 76 -20.80 -4.33 13.13
N ASN A 77 -19.53 -4.71 13.24
CA ASN A 77 -19.11 -5.97 13.84
C ASN A 77 -18.17 -5.78 15.05
N PRO A 78 -18.72 -5.75 16.27
CA PRO A 78 -17.95 -5.40 17.47
C PRO A 78 -16.80 -6.36 17.81
N THR A 79 -16.81 -7.59 17.29
CA THR A 79 -15.80 -8.61 17.64
C THR A 79 -14.45 -8.41 16.95
N LYS A 80 -14.34 -7.52 15.97
CA LYS A 80 -13.17 -7.38 15.11
C LYS A 80 -12.58 -5.97 15.08
N GLU A 81 -13.21 -5.04 15.74
CA GLU A 81 -12.94 -3.60 15.63
C GLU A 81 -12.06 -3.12 16.78
N ASP A 82 -11.07 -2.27 16.46
CA ASP A 82 -10.16 -1.70 17.44
C ASP A 82 -9.80 -0.25 17.05
N MET A 83 -9.62 0.59 18.07
CA MET A 83 -9.21 1.99 17.90
C MET A 83 -7.79 2.12 17.31
N GLU A 84 -6.92 1.13 17.52
CA GLU A 84 -5.60 1.08 16.86
C GLU A 84 -5.74 1.14 15.34
N TYR A 85 -6.67 0.38 14.78
CA TYR A 85 -6.91 0.38 13.34
C TYR A 85 -7.55 1.67 12.83
N VAL A 86 -8.42 2.29 13.62
CA VAL A 86 -9.02 3.60 13.30
C VAL A 86 -7.91 4.64 13.12
N GLU A 87 -6.99 4.76 14.06
CA GLU A 87 -5.90 5.74 13.99
C GLU A 87 -4.92 5.42 12.85
N ALA A 88 -4.59 4.15 12.64
CA ALA A 88 -3.72 3.72 11.54
C ALA A 88 -4.33 4.04 10.15
N ILE A 89 -5.64 3.84 9.99
CA ILE A 89 -6.37 4.17 8.75
C ILE A 89 -6.33 5.67 8.48
N LYS A 90 -6.57 6.49 9.50
CA LYS A 90 -6.49 7.96 9.38
C LYS A 90 -5.10 8.42 8.96
N GLU A 91 -4.07 7.89 9.61
CA GLU A 91 -2.67 8.20 9.28
C GLU A 91 -2.34 7.83 7.83
N ASP A 92 -2.77 6.67 7.37
CA ASP A 92 -2.51 6.20 6.01
C ASP A 92 -3.19 7.07 4.95
N ILE A 93 -4.45 7.48 5.17
CA ILE A 93 -5.17 8.38 4.27
C ILE A 93 -4.46 9.74 4.17
N GLN A 94 -4.06 10.31 5.31
CA GLN A 94 -3.34 11.58 5.36
C GLN A 94 -1.96 11.47 4.71
N TRP A 95 -1.25 10.38 4.94
CA TRP A 95 0.03 10.11 4.29
C TRP A 95 -0.09 10.02 2.78
N LEU A 96 -1.16 9.41 2.26
CA LEU A 96 -1.44 9.41 0.82
C LEU A 96 -1.73 10.79 0.24
N GLY A 97 -1.88 11.81 1.08
CA GLY A 97 -2.10 13.20 0.68
C GLY A 97 -3.57 13.60 0.59
N PHE A 98 -4.47 12.86 1.22
CA PHE A 98 -5.91 13.13 1.20
C PHE A 98 -6.41 13.63 2.55
N GLN A 99 -7.47 14.44 2.49
CA GLN A 99 -8.18 14.96 3.64
C GLN A 99 -9.67 14.72 3.44
N TRP A 100 -10.32 14.08 4.41
CA TRP A 100 -11.77 13.86 4.39
C TRP A 100 -12.54 15.10 4.84
N GLY A 101 -13.80 15.18 4.41
CA GLY A 101 -14.70 16.24 4.84
C GLY A 101 -15.24 15.99 6.25
N ASN A 102 -16.07 14.97 6.39
CA ASN A 102 -16.61 14.56 7.68
C ASN A 102 -16.14 13.14 8.02
N GLU A 103 -16.11 12.85 9.32
CA GLU A 103 -15.82 11.53 9.85
C GLU A 103 -17.10 10.96 10.47
N TYR A 104 -17.51 9.78 10.01
CA TYR A 104 -18.68 9.08 10.45
C TYR A 104 -18.34 7.64 10.84
N TYR A 105 -19.26 7.04 11.58
CA TYR A 105 -19.24 5.63 11.94
C TYR A 105 -20.62 5.02 11.64
N ALA A 106 -20.68 3.77 11.21
CA ALA A 106 -21.95 3.08 11.07
C ALA A 106 -22.70 3.03 12.40
N SER A 107 -21.99 2.97 13.51
CA SER A 107 -22.54 3.04 14.87
C SER A 107 -23.23 4.36 15.21
N ASP A 108 -22.96 5.46 14.50
CA ASP A 108 -23.69 6.72 14.66
C ASP A 108 -25.16 6.58 14.27
N TYR A 109 -25.48 5.60 13.43
CA TYR A 109 -26.82 5.36 12.88
C TYR A 109 -27.53 4.15 13.48
N PHE A 110 -26.99 3.51 14.52
CA PHE A 110 -27.57 2.28 15.09
C PHE A 110 -29.02 2.48 15.55
N GLN A 111 -29.37 3.65 16.08
CA GLN A 111 -30.74 3.91 16.46
C GLN A 111 -31.68 4.03 15.24
N GLN A 112 -31.27 4.77 14.20
CA GLN A 112 -32.06 4.89 12.97
C GLN A 112 -32.21 3.52 12.26
N LEU A 113 -31.14 2.73 12.20
CA LEU A 113 -31.17 1.38 11.63
C LEU A 113 -32.12 0.46 12.42
N TRP A 114 -32.11 0.56 13.74
CA TRP A 114 -33.02 -0.17 14.62
C TRP A 114 -34.47 0.22 14.39
N ASP A 115 -34.75 1.51 14.37
CA ASP A 115 -36.12 2.05 14.15
C ASP A 115 -36.66 1.66 12.79
N PHE A 116 -35.77 1.66 11.76
CA PHE A 116 -36.16 1.22 10.42
C PHE A 116 -36.40 -0.30 10.36
N ALA A 117 -35.63 -1.11 11.07
CA ALA A 117 -35.90 -2.53 11.18
C ALA A 117 -37.28 -2.81 11.84
N ILE A 118 -37.64 -2.05 12.88
CA ILE A 118 -38.97 -2.11 13.49
C ILE A 118 -40.07 -1.76 12.47
N GLN A 119 -39.86 -0.71 11.67
CA GLN A 119 -40.79 -0.33 10.61
C GLN A 119 -40.98 -1.47 9.59
N LEU A 120 -39.89 -2.10 9.14
CA LEU A 120 -39.97 -3.22 8.20
C LEU A 120 -40.74 -4.42 8.75
N ILE A 121 -40.60 -4.71 10.05
CA ILE A 121 -41.41 -5.75 10.70
C ILE A 121 -42.89 -5.35 10.71
N GLN A 122 -43.22 -4.12 11.05
CA GLN A 122 -44.59 -3.60 11.07
C GLN A 122 -45.25 -3.60 9.70
N GLU A 123 -44.45 -3.40 8.64
CA GLU A 123 -44.91 -3.48 7.25
C GLU A 123 -44.97 -4.90 6.69
N GLY A 124 -44.60 -5.90 7.49
CA GLY A 124 -44.54 -7.32 7.04
C GLY A 124 -43.39 -7.62 6.08
N LYS A 125 -42.36 -6.76 6.04
CA LYS A 125 -41.16 -6.89 5.19
C LYS A 125 -39.97 -7.53 5.89
N ALA A 126 -40.11 -7.88 7.16
CA ALA A 126 -39.08 -8.58 7.94
C ALA A 126 -39.72 -9.50 8.97
N TYR A 127 -39.03 -10.55 9.34
CA TYR A 127 -39.48 -11.55 10.31
C TYR A 127 -38.32 -12.13 11.11
N ILE A 128 -38.61 -12.59 12.34
CA ILE A 128 -37.67 -13.32 13.18
C ILE A 128 -37.63 -14.79 12.76
N ASP A 129 -36.43 -15.28 12.53
CA ASP A 129 -36.14 -16.69 12.22
C ASP A 129 -35.30 -17.29 13.35
N GLU A 130 -35.79 -18.38 13.93
CA GLU A 130 -35.14 -19.10 15.03
C GLU A 130 -34.40 -20.35 14.55
N GLN A 131 -34.22 -20.50 13.25
CA GLN A 131 -33.41 -21.59 12.68
C GLN A 131 -31.93 -21.40 12.94
N SER A 132 -31.17 -22.48 12.92
CA SER A 132 -29.72 -22.44 12.96
C SER A 132 -29.13 -21.82 11.67
N ALA A 133 -27.88 -21.36 11.75
CA ALA A 133 -27.19 -20.82 10.58
C ALA A 133 -27.05 -21.87 9.47
N GLU A 134 -26.85 -23.15 9.85
CA GLU A 134 -26.76 -24.28 8.93
C GLU A 134 -28.10 -24.52 8.21
N ASP A 135 -29.22 -24.48 8.91
CA ASP A 135 -30.54 -24.68 8.33
C ASP A 135 -30.90 -23.53 7.36
N ILE A 136 -30.62 -22.29 7.76
CA ILE A 136 -30.81 -21.11 6.89
C ILE A 136 -29.96 -21.24 5.63
N ALA A 137 -28.68 -21.62 5.75
CA ALA A 137 -27.80 -21.81 4.62
C ALA A 137 -28.29 -22.92 3.69
N ALA A 138 -28.73 -24.05 4.23
CA ALA A 138 -29.27 -25.16 3.46
C ALA A 138 -30.54 -24.77 2.71
N GLN A 139 -31.42 -23.98 3.32
CA GLN A 139 -32.67 -23.53 2.70
C GLN A 139 -32.47 -22.48 1.60
N LYS A 140 -31.35 -21.78 1.57
CA LYS A 140 -31.06 -20.82 0.50
C LYS A 140 -30.97 -21.47 -0.88
N GLY A 141 -30.71 -22.78 -0.96
CA GLY A 141 -30.54 -23.48 -2.22
C GLY A 141 -29.22 -23.14 -2.91
N THR A 142 -29.20 -23.17 -4.22
CA THR A 142 -28.05 -22.87 -5.07
C THR A 142 -28.39 -21.80 -6.12
N PRO A 143 -27.42 -21.21 -6.81
CA PRO A 143 -27.71 -20.25 -7.88
C PRO A 143 -28.64 -20.80 -8.97
N THR A 144 -28.67 -22.13 -9.19
CA THR A 144 -29.50 -22.82 -10.20
C THR A 144 -30.74 -23.50 -9.62
N GLN A 145 -30.86 -23.57 -8.31
CA GLN A 145 -32.02 -24.15 -7.63
C GLN A 145 -32.60 -23.14 -6.63
N PRO A 146 -33.92 -22.87 -6.68
CA PRO A 146 -34.54 -21.94 -5.75
C PRO A 146 -34.42 -22.43 -4.31
N GLY A 147 -34.42 -21.48 -3.37
CA GLY A 147 -34.49 -21.78 -1.94
C GLY A 147 -35.92 -22.19 -1.53
N THR A 148 -36.02 -22.64 -0.28
CA THR A 148 -37.30 -22.94 0.37
C THR A 148 -37.58 -21.90 1.45
N GLU A 149 -38.85 -21.57 1.66
CA GLU A 149 -39.26 -20.61 2.68
C GLU A 149 -39.01 -21.16 4.09
N SER A 150 -38.58 -20.25 4.99
CA SER A 150 -38.48 -20.56 6.42
C SER A 150 -39.87 -20.84 7.00
N PRO A 151 -40.01 -21.80 7.94
CA PRO A 151 -41.25 -22.00 8.68
C PRO A 151 -41.70 -20.77 9.47
N TYR A 152 -40.80 -19.84 9.74
CA TYR A 152 -41.07 -18.59 10.44
C TYR A 152 -41.39 -17.39 9.53
N ARG A 153 -41.35 -17.59 8.20
CA ARG A 153 -41.49 -16.49 7.23
C ARG A 153 -42.81 -15.75 7.35
N ASN A 154 -43.86 -16.43 7.74
CA ASN A 154 -45.22 -15.88 7.91
C ASN A 154 -45.60 -15.74 9.39
N ARG A 155 -44.63 -15.63 10.30
CA ARG A 155 -44.84 -15.37 11.73
C ARG A 155 -45.67 -14.09 11.90
N PRO A 156 -46.62 -14.04 12.84
CA PRO A 156 -47.36 -12.81 13.14
C PRO A 156 -46.44 -11.61 13.43
N ILE A 157 -46.82 -10.43 12.94
CA ILE A 157 -46.02 -9.22 13.05
C ILE A 157 -45.69 -8.88 14.51
N GLU A 158 -46.71 -8.96 15.40
CA GLU A 158 -46.56 -8.65 16.83
C GLU A 158 -45.56 -9.59 17.51
N GLU A 159 -45.51 -10.85 17.11
CA GLU A 159 -44.58 -11.84 17.63
C GLU A 159 -43.16 -11.53 17.18
N SER A 160 -42.95 -11.28 15.88
CA SER A 160 -41.64 -10.87 15.34
C SER A 160 -41.16 -9.57 16.00
N LEU A 161 -42.04 -8.60 16.23
CA LEU A 161 -41.69 -7.35 16.85
C LEU A 161 -41.25 -7.54 18.31
N ALA A 162 -41.98 -8.36 19.08
CA ALA A 162 -41.62 -8.69 20.47
C ALA A 162 -40.28 -9.40 20.56
N LEU A 163 -40.06 -10.37 19.69
CA LEU A 163 -38.80 -11.13 19.65
C LEU A 163 -37.61 -10.26 19.20
N PHE A 164 -37.80 -9.38 18.22
CA PHE A 164 -36.74 -8.48 17.78
C PHE A 164 -36.30 -7.54 18.92
N LYS A 165 -37.25 -6.95 19.67
CA LYS A 165 -36.94 -6.15 20.85
C LYS A 165 -36.18 -6.96 21.90
N LYS A 166 -36.52 -8.22 22.07
CA LYS A 166 -35.85 -9.15 22.99
C LYS A 166 -34.41 -9.43 22.60
N MET A 167 -34.07 -9.43 21.28
CA MET A 167 -32.69 -9.61 20.82
C MET A 167 -31.73 -8.55 21.41
N ASN A 168 -32.22 -7.36 21.77
CA ASN A 168 -31.36 -6.32 22.33
C ASN A 168 -31.32 -6.28 23.86
N THR A 169 -32.01 -7.18 24.57
CA THR A 169 -32.04 -7.21 26.05
C THR A 169 -30.85 -7.92 26.67
N GLY A 170 -30.15 -8.75 25.90
CA GLY A 170 -29.12 -9.65 26.38
C GLY A 170 -29.63 -11.04 26.83
N GLU A 171 -30.95 -11.27 26.80
CA GLU A 171 -31.55 -12.58 27.16
C GLU A 171 -31.35 -13.65 26.10
N ILE A 172 -31.14 -13.23 24.83
CA ILE A 172 -31.02 -14.15 23.70
C ILE A 172 -29.55 -14.47 23.45
N GLU A 173 -29.24 -15.77 23.36
CA GLU A 173 -27.90 -16.24 23.02
C GLU A 173 -27.61 -16.06 21.53
N GLU A 174 -26.31 -15.88 21.21
CA GLU A 174 -25.85 -15.81 19.83
C GLU A 174 -26.28 -17.04 19.02
N GLY A 175 -26.68 -16.81 17.77
CA GLY A 175 -27.12 -17.88 16.85
C GLY A 175 -28.50 -18.46 17.12
N LYS A 176 -29.25 -17.99 18.15
CA LYS A 176 -30.58 -18.51 18.49
C LYS A 176 -31.71 -17.92 17.66
N MET A 177 -31.55 -16.68 17.23
CA MET A 177 -32.48 -16.03 16.31
C MET A 177 -31.79 -14.91 15.53
N VAL A 178 -32.34 -14.60 14.37
CA VAL A 178 -31.92 -13.52 13.49
C VAL A 178 -33.15 -12.80 12.94
N LEU A 179 -32.99 -11.55 12.55
CA LEU A 179 -34.00 -10.84 11.76
C LEU A 179 -33.66 -10.99 10.28
N ARG A 180 -34.63 -11.44 9.48
CA ARG A 180 -34.48 -11.60 8.03
C ARG A 180 -35.40 -10.65 7.29
N ALA A 181 -34.91 -10.05 6.21
CA ALA A 181 -35.76 -9.34 5.26
C ALA A 181 -36.60 -10.34 4.45
N LYS A 182 -37.89 -10.05 4.26
CA LYS A 182 -38.80 -10.88 3.49
C LYS A 182 -38.82 -10.39 2.04
N ILE A 183 -38.07 -11.07 1.16
CA ILE A 183 -37.89 -10.65 -0.23
C ILE A 183 -38.38 -11.75 -1.17
N ASP A 184 -37.47 -12.63 -1.62
CA ASP A 184 -37.80 -13.67 -2.60
C ASP A 184 -36.82 -14.86 -2.50
N MET A 185 -37.33 -15.97 -1.97
CA MET A 185 -36.53 -17.21 -1.83
C MET A 185 -36.25 -17.92 -3.17
N ALA A 186 -36.92 -17.55 -4.26
CA ALA A 186 -36.72 -18.09 -5.59
C ALA A 186 -35.80 -17.21 -6.49
N SER A 187 -35.35 -16.06 -5.99
CA SER A 187 -34.51 -15.14 -6.75
C SER A 187 -33.25 -15.83 -7.27
N PRO A 188 -32.85 -15.62 -8.54
CA PRO A 188 -31.54 -16.07 -9.02
C PRO A 188 -30.37 -15.41 -8.31
N ASN A 189 -30.58 -14.22 -7.73
CA ASN A 189 -29.61 -13.57 -6.87
C ASN A 189 -29.74 -14.10 -5.43
N MET A 190 -28.73 -14.83 -4.97
CA MET A 190 -28.71 -15.42 -3.62
C MET A 190 -28.84 -14.40 -2.49
N HIS A 191 -28.41 -13.15 -2.71
CA HIS A 191 -28.53 -12.06 -1.73
C HIS A 191 -29.98 -11.62 -1.51
N PHE A 192 -30.89 -11.88 -2.45
CA PHE A 192 -32.33 -11.59 -2.32
C PHE A 192 -33.13 -12.67 -1.60
N ARG A 193 -32.52 -13.82 -1.31
CA ARG A 193 -33.21 -14.95 -0.67
C ARG A 193 -33.28 -14.74 0.84
N ASP A 194 -34.18 -13.86 1.25
CA ASP A 194 -34.45 -13.47 2.63
C ASP A 194 -33.15 -13.30 3.45
N PRO A 195 -32.35 -12.26 3.17
CA PRO A 195 -31.06 -12.06 3.84
C PRO A 195 -31.23 -11.74 5.32
N ILE A 196 -30.26 -12.15 6.12
CA ILE A 196 -30.16 -11.77 7.51
C ILE A 196 -29.79 -10.29 7.57
N ILE A 197 -30.56 -9.48 8.31
CA ILE A 197 -30.32 -8.03 8.48
C ILE A 197 -29.91 -7.64 9.89
N TYR A 198 -30.25 -8.45 10.91
CA TYR A 198 -29.79 -8.29 12.30
C TYR A 198 -29.41 -9.62 12.92
N ARG A 199 -28.39 -9.60 13.78
CA ARG A 199 -27.92 -10.73 14.58
C ARG A 199 -27.62 -10.30 16.01
N VAL A 200 -27.59 -11.26 16.95
CA VAL A 200 -27.11 -11.05 18.31
C VAL A 200 -25.59 -11.26 18.38
N VAL A 201 -24.89 -10.32 18.99
CA VAL A 201 -23.45 -10.42 19.28
C VAL A 201 -23.22 -9.99 20.73
N LYS A 202 -22.69 -10.89 21.56
CA LYS A 202 -22.40 -10.65 22.97
C LYS A 202 -20.95 -10.19 23.17
N HIS A 203 -20.63 -9.06 22.59
CA HIS A 203 -19.31 -8.44 22.70
C HIS A 203 -19.47 -6.92 22.81
N PRO A 204 -18.77 -6.24 23.74
CA PRO A 204 -18.82 -4.78 23.82
C PRO A 204 -18.39 -4.14 22.51
N HIS A 205 -19.13 -3.13 22.07
CA HIS A 205 -18.76 -2.35 20.91
C HIS A 205 -17.74 -1.27 21.28
N HIS A 206 -16.73 -1.03 20.45
CA HIS A 206 -15.63 -0.10 20.73
C HIS A 206 -16.09 1.35 21.01
N ARG A 207 -17.25 1.77 20.51
CA ARG A 207 -17.83 3.11 20.71
C ARG A 207 -19.08 3.11 21.58
N THR A 208 -19.99 2.18 21.36
CA THR A 208 -21.29 2.15 22.05
C THR A 208 -21.30 1.24 23.29
N GLY A 209 -20.21 0.55 23.56
CA GLY A 209 -20.07 -0.33 24.73
C GLY A 209 -21.13 -1.42 24.78
N GLU A 210 -21.85 -1.51 25.88
CA GLU A 210 -22.89 -2.52 26.16
C GLU A 210 -24.30 -2.08 25.75
N THR A 211 -24.47 -0.95 25.07
CA THR A 211 -25.79 -0.39 24.71
C THR A 211 -26.56 -1.32 23.77
N TRP A 212 -25.88 -1.95 22.84
CA TRP A 212 -26.47 -2.84 21.85
C TRP A 212 -26.06 -4.29 22.08
N LYS A 213 -26.99 -5.19 21.82
CA LYS A 213 -26.77 -6.66 21.79
C LYS A 213 -27.16 -7.22 20.41
N ALA A 214 -28.08 -6.55 19.72
CA ALA A 214 -28.42 -6.84 18.33
C ALA A 214 -27.73 -5.82 17.42
N TYR A 215 -27.08 -6.33 16.39
CA TYR A 215 -26.27 -5.54 15.46
C TYR A 215 -26.72 -5.74 14.02
N PRO A 216 -26.80 -4.65 13.22
CA PRO A 216 -27.15 -4.75 11.82
C PRO A 216 -26.05 -5.49 11.03
N MET A 217 -26.46 -6.16 9.96
CA MET A 217 -25.56 -6.71 8.97
C MET A 217 -25.10 -5.61 8.02
N TYR A 218 -23.92 -5.82 7.42
CA TYR A 218 -23.31 -4.89 6.47
C TYR A 218 -24.27 -4.45 5.36
N ASP A 219 -24.88 -5.42 4.65
CA ASP A 219 -25.79 -5.11 3.52
C ASP A 219 -27.01 -4.27 3.93
N PHE A 220 -27.46 -4.40 5.16
CA PHE A 220 -28.56 -3.60 5.68
C PHE A 220 -28.11 -2.18 6.06
N ALA A 221 -26.96 -2.04 6.68
CA ALA A 221 -26.46 -0.75 7.19
C ALA A 221 -25.87 0.15 6.11
N HIS A 222 -25.20 -0.44 5.13
CA HIS A 222 -24.32 0.27 4.19
C HIS A 222 -25.06 1.29 3.32
N GLY A 223 -26.10 0.86 2.59
CA GLY A 223 -26.87 1.75 1.72
C GLY A 223 -27.63 2.82 2.50
N GLN A 224 -28.14 2.48 3.68
CA GLN A 224 -28.81 3.43 4.55
C GLN A 224 -27.87 4.50 5.11
N SER A 225 -26.67 4.10 5.51
CA SER A 225 -25.63 5.04 5.94
C SER A 225 -25.26 6.00 4.82
N ASP A 226 -25.10 5.51 3.59
CA ASP A 226 -24.89 6.37 2.41
C ASP A 226 -26.04 7.36 2.21
N PHE A 227 -27.28 6.92 2.40
CA PHE A 227 -28.46 7.77 2.29
C PHE A 227 -28.48 8.86 3.39
N PHE A 228 -28.24 8.50 4.64
CA PHE A 228 -28.22 9.45 5.76
C PHE A 228 -27.14 10.53 5.61
N GLU A 229 -26.00 10.18 5.02
CA GLU A 229 -24.87 11.08 4.82
C GLU A 229 -24.99 11.92 3.55
N GLY A 230 -25.93 11.61 2.66
CA GLY A 230 -26.11 12.29 1.38
C GLY A 230 -25.05 11.94 0.33
N VAL A 231 -24.51 10.73 0.38
CA VAL A 231 -23.61 10.20 -0.64
C VAL A 231 -24.31 10.16 -1.99
N THR A 232 -23.62 10.58 -3.05
CA THR A 232 -24.16 10.57 -4.41
C THR A 232 -23.65 9.36 -5.21
N HIS A 233 -22.35 9.11 -5.15
CA HIS A 233 -21.68 8.03 -5.85
C HIS A 233 -20.99 7.13 -4.82
N SER A 234 -21.56 5.94 -4.64
CA SER A 234 -21.10 4.92 -3.71
C SER A 234 -20.19 3.96 -4.48
N LEU A 235 -18.88 4.12 -4.30
CA LEU A 235 -17.88 3.36 -5.06
C LEU A 235 -17.40 2.15 -4.26
N CYS A 236 -17.33 0.99 -4.89
CA CYS A 236 -16.86 -0.26 -4.26
C CYS A 236 -16.25 -1.21 -5.30
N THR A 237 -15.70 -2.33 -4.85
CA THR A 237 -15.07 -3.30 -5.74
C THR A 237 -16.10 -4.23 -6.41
N LEU A 238 -15.68 -4.88 -7.51
CA LEU A 238 -16.55 -5.76 -8.32
C LEU A 238 -17.18 -6.90 -7.55
N GLU A 239 -16.64 -7.30 -6.42
CA GLU A 239 -17.22 -8.33 -5.56
C GLU A 239 -18.61 -7.94 -5.01
N PHE A 240 -18.94 -6.65 -5.00
CA PHE A 240 -20.23 -6.12 -4.57
C PHE A 240 -21.27 -6.00 -5.70
N VAL A 241 -20.96 -6.39 -6.93
CA VAL A 241 -21.93 -6.40 -8.04
C VAL A 241 -23.20 -7.17 -7.67
N PRO A 242 -23.13 -8.40 -7.11
CA PRO A 242 -24.34 -9.12 -6.69
C PRO A 242 -25.07 -8.49 -5.51
N HIS A 243 -24.40 -7.63 -4.73
CA HIS A 243 -25.00 -6.91 -3.59
C HIS A 243 -25.76 -5.65 -4.03
N ARG A 244 -25.44 -5.05 -5.17
CA ARG A 244 -26.06 -3.79 -5.63
C ARG A 244 -27.58 -3.82 -5.65
N PRO A 245 -28.27 -4.86 -6.15
CA PRO A 245 -29.72 -4.90 -6.11
C PRO A 245 -30.29 -4.83 -4.68
N LEU A 246 -29.61 -5.45 -3.71
CA LEU A 246 -30.01 -5.40 -2.30
C LEU A 246 -29.75 -4.00 -1.70
N TYR A 247 -28.62 -3.38 -2.04
CA TYR A 247 -28.33 -1.99 -1.72
C TYR A 247 -29.43 -1.04 -2.20
N ASP A 248 -29.81 -1.16 -3.47
CA ASP A 248 -30.87 -0.34 -4.06
C ASP A 248 -32.21 -0.56 -3.37
N LEU A 249 -32.54 -1.81 -3.05
CA LEU A 249 -33.81 -2.16 -2.37
C LEU A 249 -33.90 -1.50 -0.98
N PHE A 250 -32.85 -1.58 -0.16
CA PHE A 250 -32.87 -0.99 1.17
C PHE A 250 -32.87 0.53 1.12
N VAL A 251 -32.17 1.14 0.17
CA VAL A 251 -32.25 2.59 -0.07
C VAL A 251 -33.66 3.00 -0.48
N ASP A 252 -34.30 2.25 -1.39
CA ASP A 252 -35.68 2.52 -1.82
C ASP A 252 -36.70 2.34 -0.68
N TRP A 253 -36.46 1.41 0.23
CA TRP A 253 -37.34 1.19 1.38
C TRP A 253 -37.17 2.26 2.48
N VAL A 254 -35.98 2.82 2.67
CA VAL A 254 -35.72 3.82 3.71
C VAL A 254 -36.08 5.25 3.28
N LYS A 255 -35.99 5.53 1.96
CA LYS A 255 -36.36 6.86 1.46
C LYS A 255 -37.86 7.09 1.57
N ASN A 256 -38.25 8.31 1.85
CA ASN A 256 -39.65 8.74 1.78
C ASN A 256 -40.06 8.97 0.32
N GLU A 257 -41.38 8.89 0.02
CA GLU A 257 -41.90 9.18 -1.33
C GLU A 257 -41.56 10.60 -1.83
N GLN A 258 -41.19 11.51 -0.93
CA GLN A 258 -40.75 12.87 -1.24
C GLN A 258 -39.25 12.98 -1.59
N ASP A 259 -38.46 11.97 -1.24
CA ASP A 259 -37.05 11.88 -1.60
C ASP A 259 -36.93 11.24 -2.99
N LEU A 260 -37.21 12.03 -3.99
CA LEU A 260 -37.27 11.60 -5.38
C LEU A 260 -35.92 11.03 -5.87
N ASP A 261 -35.98 10.27 -6.94
CA ASP A 261 -34.88 9.53 -7.58
C ASP A 261 -33.58 10.30 -7.82
N ASP A 262 -33.63 11.63 -7.84
CA ASP A 262 -32.50 12.50 -8.11
C ASP A 262 -31.53 12.69 -6.94
N ASN A 263 -31.92 12.35 -5.71
CA ASN A 263 -31.15 12.59 -4.48
C ASN A 263 -30.87 11.31 -3.68
N ARG A 264 -30.74 10.18 -4.35
CA ARG A 264 -30.39 8.91 -3.70
C ARG A 264 -28.96 8.48 -4.03
N PRO A 265 -28.26 7.79 -3.12
CA PRO A 265 -26.99 7.19 -3.42
C PRO A 265 -27.15 6.07 -4.47
N ARG A 266 -26.16 5.93 -5.34
CA ARG A 266 -26.06 4.84 -6.31
C ARG A 266 -24.70 4.18 -6.21
N GLN A 267 -24.71 2.84 -6.25
CA GLN A 267 -23.49 2.04 -6.16
C GLN A 267 -22.89 1.81 -7.54
N TYR A 268 -21.57 1.99 -7.65
CA TYR A 268 -20.77 1.70 -8.84
C TYR A 268 -19.57 0.87 -8.45
N GLU A 269 -19.27 -0.16 -9.23
CA GLU A 269 -18.23 -1.13 -8.91
C GLU A 269 -17.06 -1.01 -9.88
N PHE A 270 -15.87 -1.13 -9.34
CA PHE A 270 -14.61 -1.10 -10.09
C PHE A 270 -13.72 -2.30 -9.72
N ASN A 271 -12.75 -2.60 -10.59
CA ASN A 271 -11.83 -3.71 -10.38
C ASN A 271 -10.92 -3.47 -9.18
N LYS A 272 -10.77 -4.47 -8.33
CA LYS A 272 -9.79 -4.43 -7.24
C LYS A 272 -8.36 -4.49 -7.76
N LEU A 273 -7.42 -4.03 -6.94
CA LEU A 273 -6.00 -4.18 -7.22
C LEU A 273 -5.55 -5.61 -6.91
N ASN A 274 -5.09 -6.31 -7.93
CA ASN A 274 -4.37 -7.57 -7.79
C ASN A 274 -2.93 -7.38 -8.27
N LEU A 275 -1.97 -7.80 -7.46
CA LEU A 275 -0.54 -7.77 -7.77
C LEU A 275 0.04 -9.17 -7.75
N ASN A 276 0.91 -9.48 -8.72
CA ASN A 276 1.75 -10.65 -8.61
C ASN A 276 2.75 -10.51 -7.43
N TYR A 277 3.38 -11.58 -7.02
CA TYR A 277 4.31 -11.65 -5.87
C TYR A 277 3.73 -11.08 -4.56
N THR A 278 2.40 -11.07 -4.40
CA THR A 278 1.75 -10.39 -3.27
C THR A 278 0.57 -11.19 -2.73
N LEU A 279 0.48 -11.29 -1.40
CA LEU A 279 -0.71 -11.73 -0.67
C LEU A 279 -1.31 -10.54 0.07
N MET A 280 -2.60 -10.29 -0.12
CA MET A 280 -3.30 -9.15 0.50
C MET A 280 -4.43 -9.58 1.45
N SER A 281 -4.75 -10.86 1.53
CA SER A 281 -5.81 -11.32 2.43
C SER A 281 -5.39 -11.08 3.88
N LYS A 282 -6.26 -10.42 4.64
CA LYS A 282 -6.04 -10.09 6.07
C LYS A 282 -5.63 -11.31 6.88
N ARG A 283 -6.30 -12.46 6.67
CA ARG A 283 -5.99 -13.71 7.37
C ARG A 283 -4.54 -14.13 7.15
N ASN A 284 -4.05 -14.04 5.91
CA ASN A 284 -2.69 -14.43 5.56
C ASN A 284 -1.67 -13.44 6.14
N LEU A 285 -1.95 -12.14 6.07
CA LEU A 285 -1.08 -11.10 6.65
C LEU A 285 -0.96 -11.26 8.17
N LEU A 286 -2.06 -11.63 8.84
CA LEU A 286 -2.07 -11.89 10.27
C LEU A 286 -1.19 -13.08 10.64
N ILE A 287 -1.17 -14.15 9.84
CA ILE A 287 -0.27 -15.31 10.05
C ILE A 287 1.19 -14.85 9.98
N LEU A 288 1.56 -14.06 8.96
CA LEU A 288 2.93 -13.55 8.81
C LEU A 288 3.41 -12.79 10.05
N VAL A 289 2.55 -11.95 10.63
CA VAL A 289 2.87 -11.16 11.82
C VAL A 289 2.91 -12.01 13.07
N LYS A 290 1.90 -12.84 13.33
CA LYS A 290 1.79 -13.67 14.53
C LYS A 290 2.89 -14.72 14.62
N GLU A 291 3.25 -15.33 13.51
CA GLU A 291 4.26 -16.39 13.45
C GLU A 291 5.70 -15.84 13.30
N GLY A 292 5.86 -14.51 13.32
CA GLY A 292 7.17 -13.87 13.28
C GLY A 292 7.92 -14.05 11.95
N LEU A 293 7.21 -14.32 10.86
CA LEU A 293 7.80 -14.38 9.51
C LEU A 293 8.18 -12.99 8.98
N VAL A 294 7.56 -11.97 9.54
CA VAL A 294 7.88 -10.55 9.36
C VAL A 294 7.90 -9.84 10.71
N ASN A 295 8.52 -8.66 10.78
CA ASN A 295 8.74 -7.89 12.01
C ASN A 295 7.57 -6.95 12.36
N GLY A 296 6.33 -7.36 12.13
CA GLY A 296 5.15 -6.58 12.42
C GLY A 296 4.42 -6.09 11.16
N TRP A 297 3.37 -5.31 11.37
CA TRP A 297 2.50 -4.82 10.30
C TRP A 297 3.17 -3.81 9.38
N ASP A 298 4.15 -3.06 9.89
CA ASP A 298 4.93 -2.09 9.15
C ASP A 298 6.26 -2.63 8.62
N ASP A 299 6.45 -3.94 8.63
CA ASP A 299 7.62 -4.56 8.01
C ASP A 299 7.69 -4.13 6.53
N PRO A 300 8.85 -3.63 6.05
CA PRO A 300 9.01 -3.18 4.67
C PRO A 300 8.73 -4.22 3.58
N ARG A 301 8.57 -5.50 3.94
CA ARG A 301 8.19 -6.59 3.02
C ARG A 301 6.68 -6.83 2.97
N MET A 302 5.91 -6.19 3.86
CA MET A 302 4.47 -6.28 3.90
C MET A 302 3.82 -5.37 2.85
N PRO A 303 2.67 -5.78 2.26
CA PRO A 303 1.94 -4.95 1.30
C PRO A 303 1.03 -3.92 1.97
N THR A 304 1.17 -3.70 3.28
CA THR A 304 0.47 -2.67 4.03
C THR A 304 0.98 -1.28 3.65
N LEU A 305 0.15 -0.26 3.74
CA LEU A 305 0.56 1.11 3.44
C LEU A 305 1.65 1.59 4.41
N CYS A 306 1.53 1.25 5.70
CA CYS A 306 2.57 1.54 6.68
C CYS A 306 3.89 0.78 6.39
N GLY A 307 3.82 -0.42 5.82
CA GLY A 307 5.00 -1.17 5.36
C GLY A 307 5.70 -0.49 4.19
N PHE A 308 4.95 -0.07 3.18
CA PHE A 308 5.48 0.69 2.04
C PHE A 308 6.06 2.04 2.46
N ARG A 309 5.38 2.75 3.37
CA ARG A 309 5.89 4.01 3.93
C ARG A 309 7.24 3.80 4.62
N ARG A 310 7.36 2.81 5.49
CA ARG A 310 8.61 2.47 6.18
C ARG A 310 9.71 2.02 5.21
N ARG A 311 9.34 1.35 4.14
CA ARG A 311 10.27 0.96 3.08
C ARG A 311 10.81 2.16 2.29
N GLY A 312 10.11 3.29 2.30
CA GLY A 312 10.50 4.51 1.61
C GLY A 312 9.76 4.78 0.29
N TYR A 313 8.63 4.12 0.07
CA TYR A 313 7.72 4.49 -1.02
C TYR A 313 7.12 5.86 -0.72
N SER A 314 7.12 6.74 -1.70
CA SER A 314 6.45 8.03 -1.56
C SER A 314 4.95 7.90 -1.83
N PRO A 315 4.11 8.73 -1.22
CA PRO A 315 2.67 8.73 -1.52
C PRO A 315 2.40 9.05 -2.99
N GLU A 316 3.17 9.94 -3.58
CA GLU A 316 3.08 10.27 -5.01
C GLU A 316 3.34 9.08 -5.91
N SER A 317 4.32 8.23 -5.57
CA SER A 317 4.63 7.03 -6.35
C SER A 317 3.46 6.03 -6.35
N ILE A 318 2.77 5.88 -5.23
CA ILE A 318 1.60 5.01 -5.10
C ILE A 318 0.43 5.58 -5.92
N ARG A 319 0.16 6.88 -5.81
CA ARG A 319 -0.88 7.54 -6.61
C ARG A 319 -0.60 7.44 -8.10
N ASN A 320 0.64 7.66 -8.52
CA ASN A 320 1.05 7.53 -9.93
C ASN A 320 0.88 6.10 -10.44
N PHE A 321 1.21 5.10 -9.63
CA PHE A 321 1.00 3.70 -9.96
C PHE A 321 -0.49 3.39 -10.15
N VAL A 322 -1.33 3.79 -9.20
CA VAL A 322 -2.79 3.62 -9.27
C VAL A 322 -3.36 4.29 -10.52
N ASP A 323 -2.88 5.47 -10.84
CA ASP A 323 -3.28 6.22 -12.04
C ASP A 323 -2.88 5.50 -13.34
N LYS A 324 -1.69 4.89 -13.38
CA LYS A 324 -1.22 4.13 -14.55
C LYS A 324 -2.04 2.87 -14.82
N ILE A 325 -2.42 2.12 -13.79
CA ILE A 325 -3.22 0.89 -13.96
C ILE A 325 -4.69 1.18 -14.24
N GLY A 326 -5.20 2.34 -13.82
CA GLY A 326 -6.55 2.81 -14.08
C GLY A 326 -7.65 1.99 -13.40
N TYR A 327 -8.90 2.27 -13.80
CA TYR A 327 -10.10 1.65 -13.26
C TYR A 327 -10.90 1.01 -14.40
N THR A 328 -11.32 -0.23 -14.24
CA THR A 328 -12.07 -1.01 -15.22
C THR A 328 -13.21 -1.77 -14.58
N THR A 329 -14.06 -2.36 -15.41
CA THR A 329 -15.18 -3.24 -14.99
C THR A 329 -14.83 -4.73 -15.01
N TYR A 330 -13.56 -5.06 -15.13
CA TYR A 330 -13.03 -6.43 -15.09
C TYR A 330 -11.75 -6.48 -14.26
N ASP A 331 -11.52 -7.61 -13.59
CA ASP A 331 -10.31 -7.84 -12.82
C ASP A 331 -9.11 -8.11 -13.73
N ALA A 332 -7.95 -7.61 -13.33
CA ALA A 332 -6.67 -7.85 -13.97
C ALA A 332 -5.58 -8.08 -12.92
N LEU A 333 -4.60 -8.90 -13.27
CA LEU A 333 -3.37 -9.06 -12.47
C LEU A 333 -2.35 -8.05 -12.96
N ASN A 334 -1.87 -7.19 -12.07
CA ASN A 334 -0.84 -6.19 -12.36
C ASN A 334 0.53 -6.71 -11.94
N ASP A 335 1.56 -6.35 -12.72
CA ASP A 335 2.93 -6.69 -12.39
C ASP A 335 3.46 -5.77 -11.29
N PHE A 336 4.03 -6.36 -10.25
CA PHE A 336 4.70 -5.63 -9.16
C PHE A 336 5.83 -4.73 -9.67
N ALA A 337 6.46 -5.11 -10.78
CA ALA A 337 7.49 -4.30 -11.43
C ALA A 337 6.98 -2.93 -11.90
N LEU A 338 5.68 -2.80 -12.22
CA LEU A 338 5.06 -1.51 -12.54
C LEU A 338 5.02 -0.57 -11.33
N LEU A 339 4.71 -1.12 -10.15
CA LEU A 339 4.76 -0.37 -8.90
C LEU A 339 6.19 0.08 -8.60
N GLU A 340 7.16 -0.82 -8.69
CA GLU A 340 8.58 -0.49 -8.47
C GLU A 340 9.08 0.55 -9.49
N SER A 341 8.63 0.49 -10.74
CA SER A 341 8.96 1.49 -11.76
C SER A 341 8.40 2.87 -11.40
N ALA A 342 7.15 2.94 -10.95
CA ALA A 342 6.55 4.19 -10.49
C ALA A 342 7.32 4.79 -9.30
N VAL A 343 7.80 3.95 -8.40
CA VAL A 343 8.65 4.36 -7.27
C VAL A 343 9.99 4.92 -7.74
N ARG A 344 10.67 4.23 -8.68
CA ARG A 344 11.94 4.72 -9.25
C ARG A 344 11.77 6.06 -9.95
N ASP A 345 10.72 6.20 -10.75
CA ASP A 345 10.44 7.43 -11.50
C ASP A 345 10.23 8.64 -10.56
N ASP A 346 9.51 8.43 -9.47
CA ASP A 346 9.27 9.47 -8.48
C ASP A 346 10.52 9.77 -7.64
N LEU A 347 11.19 8.74 -7.13
CA LEU A 347 12.39 8.91 -6.30
C LEU A 347 13.56 9.49 -7.08
N ASN A 348 13.66 9.25 -8.39
CA ASN A 348 14.67 9.90 -9.22
C ASN A 348 14.55 11.42 -9.19
N LYS A 349 13.36 11.95 -9.10
CA LYS A 349 13.10 13.40 -9.07
C LYS A 349 13.34 14.05 -7.72
N ARG A 350 13.18 13.30 -6.61
CA ARG A 350 13.18 13.88 -5.25
C ARG A 350 14.33 13.45 -4.36
N SER A 351 14.97 12.31 -4.65
CA SER A 351 15.98 11.77 -3.73
C SER A 351 17.29 12.55 -3.78
N THR A 352 17.86 12.82 -2.62
CA THR A 352 19.21 13.34 -2.51
C THR A 352 20.22 12.24 -2.84
N ARG A 353 21.16 12.54 -3.77
CA ARG A 353 22.26 11.64 -4.14
C ARG A 353 23.33 11.71 -3.09
N VAL A 354 23.68 10.57 -2.54
CA VAL A 354 24.71 10.45 -1.51
C VAL A 354 25.63 9.27 -1.80
N SER A 355 26.82 9.35 -1.28
CA SER A 355 27.79 8.25 -1.35
C SER A 355 27.65 7.34 -0.15
N ALA A 356 27.53 6.06 -0.39
CA ALA A 356 27.47 5.02 0.61
C ALA A 356 28.19 3.77 0.10
N VAL A 357 28.93 3.10 0.95
CA VAL A 357 29.63 1.86 0.66
C VAL A 357 29.07 0.77 1.55
N ILE A 358 28.47 -0.24 0.96
CA ILE A 358 27.75 -1.28 1.69
C ILE A 358 28.49 -2.61 1.80
N ASP A 359 29.47 -2.86 0.90
CA ASP A 359 30.41 -3.97 1.00
C ASP A 359 31.83 -3.40 0.86
N PRO A 360 32.41 -2.86 1.95
CA PRO A 360 33.60 -2.04 1.87
C PRO A 360 34.89 -2.84 1.66
N VAL A 361 35.75 -2.27 0.84
CA VAL A 361 37.18 -2.59 0.77
C VAL A 361 37.96 -1.29 0.81
N LYS A 362 39.12 -1.30 1.48
CA LYS A 362 39.95 -0.10 1.61
C LYS A 362 40.64 0.22 0.29
N LEU A 363 40.59 1.49 -0.11
CA LEU A 363 41.36 2.06 -1.23
C LEU A 363 42.34 3.10 -0.68
N ILE A 364 43.62 2.91 -0.94
CA ILE A 364 44.67 3.86 -0.55
C ILE A 364 45.21 4.55 -1.79
N ILE A 365 45.12 5.88 -1.79
CA ILE A 365 45.71 6.72 -2.85
C ILE A 365 47.14 7.05 -2.42
N THR A 366 48.08 6.28 -2.93
CA THR A 366 49.47 6.23 -2.40
C THR A 366 50.25 7.52 -2.56
N ASN A 367 49.98 8.31 -3.59
CA ASN A 367 50.62 9.62 -3.81
C ASN A 367 49.79 10.82 -3.32
N TYR A 368 48.67 10.59 -2.63
CA TYR A 368 47.93 11.69 -2.00
C TYR A 368 48.55 12.03 -0.64
N PRO A 369 48.79 13.31 -0.32
CA PRO A 369 49.49 13.69 0.89
C PRO A 369 48.80 13.20 2.17
N GLU A 370 49.59 12.70 3.11
CA GLU A 370 49.09 12.28 4.42
C GLU A 370 48.47 13.46 5.17
N GLY A 371 47.32 13.24 5.81
CA GLY A 371 46.62 14.23 6.57
C GLY A 371 45.90 15.32 5.76
N GLN A 372 46.07 15.34 4.45
CA GLN A 372 45.33 16.26 3.58
C GLN A 372 43.87 15.82 3.45
N VAL A 373 42.95 16.79 3.59
CA VAL A 373 41.52 16.63 3.42
C VAL A 373 41.00 17.73 2.50
N GLU A 374 40.25 17.36 1.47
CA GLU A 374 39.62 18.30 0.56
C GLU A 374 38.11 18.11 0.53
N ALA A 375 37.37 19.22 0.51
CA ALA A 375 35.93 19.22 0.30
C ALA A 375 35.65 19.11 -1.20
N MET A 376 34.92 18.06 -1.58
CA MET A 376 34.43 17.84 -2.95
C MET A 376 32.97 18.19 -3.02
N GLU A 377 32.61 19.08 -3.93
CA GLU A 377 31.23 19.46 -4.13
C GLU A 377 30.44 18.37 -4.87
N ALA A 378 29.29 18.00 -4.33
CA ALA A 378 28.38 17.00 -4.90
C ALA A 378 26.98 17.61 -5.09
N ILE A 379 26.38 17.36 -6.25
CA ILE A 379 25.03 17.82 -6.58
C ILE A 379 24.01 16.94 -5.85
N ASN A 380 23.09 17.57 -5.11
CA ASN A 380 22.06 16.86 -4.36
C ASN A 380 21.10 16.09 -5.26
N ASN A 381 20.64 16.71 -6.35
CA ASN A 381 19.81 16.03 -7.33
C ASN A 381 19.99 16.67 -8.72
N PRO A 382 20.49 15.93 -9.72
CA PRO A 382 20.67 16.48 -11.06
C PRO A 382 19.36 16.75 -11.82
N GLU A 383 18.23 16.17 -11.37
CA GLU A 383 16.90 16.40 -11.96
C GLU A 383 16.21 17.63 -11.37
N ASP A 384 16.73 18.17 -10.24
CA ASP A 384 16.19 19.36 -9.59
C ASP A 384 17.28 20.42 -9.39
N PRO A 385 17.32 21.45 -10.25
CA PRO A 385 18.30 22.53 -10.13
C PRO A 385 18.26 23.29 -8.81
N ASN A 386 17.13 23.23 -8.08
CA ASN A 386 16.95 23.93 -6.81
C ASN A 386 17.36 23.08 -5.60
N ALA A 387 17.70 21.82 -5.78
CA ALA A 387 18.09 20.93 -4.70
C ALA A 387 19.43 21.31 -4.05
N GLY A 388 20.26 22.11 -4.73
CA GLY A 388 21.54 22.57 -4.24
C GLY A 388 22.63 21.50 -4.27
N THR A 389 23.66 21.73 -3.46
CA THR A 389 24.86 20.91 -3.36
C THR A 389 25.22 20.64 -1.89
N HIS A 390 26.06 19.66 -1.67
CA HIS A 390 26.72 19.41 -0.39
C HIS A 390 28.20 19.05 -0.62
N PHE A 391 28.98 18.97 0.46
CA PHE A 391 30.38 18.62 0.38
C PHE A 391 30.64 17.23 0.96
N ILE A 392 31.50 16.48 0.28
CA ILE A 392 32.03 15.20 0.72
C ILE A 392 33.56 15.33 0.88
N GLU A 393 34.08 14.87 2.01
CA GLU A 393 35.49 14.99 2.35
C GLU A 393 36.31 13.89 1.67
N PHE A 394 37.34 14.26 0.91
CA PHE A 394 38.27 13.36 0.24
C PHE A 394 39.59 13.32 1.03
N SER A 395 40.10 12.11 1.19
CA SER A 395 41.38 11.87 1.91
C SER A 395 42.17 10.75 1.23
N ARG A 396 43.34 10.46 1.74
CA ARG A 396 44.23 9.41 1.24
C ARG A 396 43.60 8.02 1.32
N GLU A 397 42.92 7.71 2.42
CA GLU A 397 42.27 6.43 2.66
C GLU A 397 40.78 6.54 2.43
N LEU A 398 40.24 5.68 1.59
CA LEU A 398 38.83 5.64 1.19
C LEU A 398 38.27 4.24 1.38
N TRP A 399 36.94 4.17 1.57
CA TRP A 399 36.16 2.95 1.35
C TRP A 399 35.59 2.97 -0.07
N MET A 400 35.67 1.83 -0.76
CA MET A 400 35.04 1.59 -2.03
C MET A 400 34.25 0.26 -2.00
N GLU A 401 33.35 0.06 -2.94
CA GLU A 401 32.64 -1.21 -3.05
C GLU A 401 33.62 -2.32 -3.50
N ARG A 402 33.54 -3.45 -2.82
CA ARG A 402 34.34 -4.63 -3.16
C ARG A 402 34.13 -5.10 -4.60
N GLU A 403 32.89 -5.06 -5.08
CA GLU A 403 32.54 -5.44 -6.46
C GLU A 403 33.11 -4.49 -7.54
N ASP A 404 33.53 -3.29 -7.15
CA ASP A 404 34.12 -2.32 -8.06
C ASP A 404 35.60 -2.56 -8.32
N PHE A 405 36.20 -3.56 -7.68
CA PHE A 405 37.57 -4.01 -7.93
C PHE A 405 37.62 -5.46 -8.37
N MET A 406 38.47 -5.75 -9.38
CA MET A 406 38.80 -7.09 -9.82
C MET A 406 40.27 -7.14 -10.26
N GLU A 407 41.06 -8.04 -9.66
CA GLU A 407 42.49 -8.15 -9.99
C GLU A 407 42.71 -8.65 -11.44
N ASN A 408 41.98 -9.69 -11.84
CA ASN A 408 42.02 -10.26 -13.17
C ASN A 408 40.67 -10.04 -13.86
N ALA A 409 40.48 -8.88 -14.45
CA ALA A 409 39.22 -8.48 -15.04
C ALA A 409 39.05 -8.87 -16.52
N PRO A 410 37.84 -9.22 -16.97
CA PRO A 410 37.56 -9.45 -18.40
C PRO A 410 37.59 -8.13 -19.18
N LYS A 411 37.77 -8.20 -20.51
CA LYS A 411 37.94 -7.02 -21.40
C LYS A 411 36.84 -5.96 -21.32
N LYS A 412 35.62 -6.33 -20.90
CA LYS A 412 34.46 -5.42 -20.78
C LYS A 412 34.19 -4.98 -19.33
N TYR A 413 35.14 -5.14 -18.44
CA TYR A 413 35.02 -4.66 -17.06
C TYR A 413 35.47 -3.20 -17.02
N PHE A 414 34.52 -2.30 -16.75
CA PHE A 414 34.73 -0.83 -16.74
C PHE A 414 34.78 -0.25 -15.32
N ARG A 415 35.37 -1.02 -14.40
CA ARG A 415 35.62 -0.63 -13.02
C ARG A 415 37.12 -0.71 -12.73
N MET A 416 37.52 -0.75 -11.47
CA MET A 416 38.92 -0.70 -11.10
C MET A 416 39.62 -2.07 -11.28
N THR A 417 40.72 -2.08 -11.97
CA THR A 417 41.62 -3.22 -12.11
C THR A 417 43.06 -2.70 -12.28
N PRO A 418 44.11 -3.46 -11.90
CA PRO A 418 45.49 -2.99 -11.99
C PRO A 418 45.84 -2.48 -13.41
N GLY A 419 46.41 -1.28 -13.44
CA GLY A 419 46.79 -0.59 -14.67
C GLY A 419 45.70 0.21 -15.37
N GLN A 420 44.44 0.15 -14.91
CA GLN A 420 43.32 0.87 -15.48
C GLN A 420 43.03 2.15 -14.72
N GLU A 421 42.64 3.21 -15.46
CA GLU A 421 42.16 4.47 -14.89
C GLU A 421 40.64 4.46 -14.71
N VAL A 422 40.17 4.99 -13.59
CA VAL A 422 38.77 5.26 -13.29
C VAL A 422 38.63 6.62 -12.66
N ARG A 423 37.42 7.20 -12.76
CA ARG A 423 37.09 8.42 -12.02
C ARG A 423 36.51 8.07 -10.68
N LEU A 424 37.06 8.65 -9.62
CA LEU A 424 36.40 8.76 -8.33
C LEU A 424 35.41 9.93 -8.42
N LYS A 425 34.14 9.66 -8.23
CA LYS A 425 33.05 10.62 -8.49
C LYS A 425 33.25 11.90 -7.70
N ASN A 426 33.08 13.04 -8.33
CA ASN A 426 33.30 14.39 -7.78
C ASN A 426 34.76 14.69 -7.36
N ALA A 427 35.71 13.79 -7.58
CA ALA A 427 37.08 13.92 -7.15
C ALA A 427 38.06 13.86 -8.33
N TYR A 428 38.91 12.86 -8.38
CA TYR A 428 40.02 12.73 -9.31
C TYR A 428 39.90 11.49 -10.21
N ILE A 429 40.66 11.49 -11.29
CA ILE A 429 40.98 10.27 -12.01
C ILE A 429 42.14 9.58 -11.29
N VAL A 430 41.99 8.29 -11.06
CA VAL A 430 43.02 7.45 -10.40
C VAL A 430 43.36 6.26 -11.24
N LYS A 431 44.63 5.80 -11.14
CA LYS A 431 45.13 4.59 -11.80
C LYS A 431 45.43 3.53 -10.74
N CYS A 432 44.78 2.37 -10.85
CA CYS A 432 45.03 1.26 -9.94
C CYS A 432 46.44 0.71 -10.13
N THR A 433 47.17 0.52 -9.03
CA THR A 433 48.54 -0.02 -9.04
C THR A 433 48.67 -1.46 -8.53
N GLY A 434 47.68 -1.92 -7.75
CA GLY A 434 47.68 -3.27 -7.21
C GLY A 434 46.75 -3.45 -6.03
N CYS A 435 46.89 -4.58 -5.34
CA CYS A 435 46.09 -4.91 -4.16
C CYS A 435 46.87 -5.83 -3.21
N ASP A 436 46.41 -5.85 -1.97
CA ASP A 436 46.79 -6.87 -0.97
C ASP A 436 45.64 -7.85 -0.74
N LYS A 437 45.99 -9.07 -0.37
CA LYS A 437 45.08 -10.17 -0.06
C LYS A 437 45.39 -10.78 1.29
N ASP A 438 44.36 -11.35 1.92
CA ASP A 438 44.52 -12.17 3.11
C ASP A 438 45.01 -13.59 2.75
N GLU A 439 45.18 -14.42 3.79
CA GLU A 439 45.62 -15.84 3.64
C GLU A 439 44.65 -16.68 2.81
N ASN A 440 43.38 -16.27 2.70
CA ASN A 440 42.34 -16.94 1.92
C ASN A 440 42.20 -16.38 0.49
N GLY A 441 43.04 -15.41 0.12
CA GLY A 441 42.99 -14.77 -1.19
C GLY A 441 41.95 -13.68 -1.36
N ASN A 442 41.27 -13.25 -0.27
CA ASN A 442 40.32 -12.14 -0.30
C ASN A 442 41.07 -10.81 -0.38
N ILE A 443 40.58 -9.90 -1.21
CA ILE A 443 41.11 -8.54 -1.30
C ILE A 443 40.86 -7.80 0.01
N THR A 444 41.94 -7.28 0.60
CA THR A 444 41.90 -6.49 1.83
C THR A 444 42.10 -5.00 1.59
N THR A 445 42.98 -4.67 0.65
CA THR A 445 43.32 -3.29 0.31
C THR A 445 43.60 -3.17 -1.19
N VAL A 446 43.12 -2.10 -1.80
CA VAL A 446 43.39 -1.72 -3.18
C VAL A 446 44.25 -0.45 -3.15
N TYR A 447 45.22 -0.37 -4.04
CA TYR A 447 46.15 0.76 -4.18
C TYR A 447 45.96 1.46 -5.52
N ALA A 448 45.97 2.80 -5.48
CA ALA A 448 45.90 3.62 -6.68
C ALA A 448 46.71 4.91 -6.51
N GLU A 449 47.06 5.51 -7.65
CA GLU A 449 47.65 6.85 -7.71
C GLU A 449 46.68 7.81 -8.37
N TYR A 450 46.51 9.02 -7.79
CA TYR A 450 45.67 10.05 -8.39
C TYR A 450 46.47 10.96 -9.31
N ASP A 451 45.78 11.54 -10.29
CA ASP A 451 46.29 12.61 -11.15
C ASP A 451 45.79 13.96 -10.62
N PRO A 452 46.67 14.81 -10.05
CA PRO A 452 46.26 16.08 -9.43
C PRO A 452 45.56 17.06 -10.39
N ASP A 453 45.84 16.94 -11.71
CA ASP A 453 45.28 17.85 -12.72
C ASP A 453 43.84 17.49 -13.11
N THR A 454 43.30 16.41 -12.59
CA THR A 454 42.00 15.85 -12.98
C THR A 454 40.88 16.10 -11.99
N LYS A 455 41.09 16.94 -10.98
CA LYS A 455 40.02 17.31 -10.03
C LYS A 455 38.79 17.78 -10.80
N THR A 456 37.62 17.32 -10.39
CA THR A 456 36.34 17.72 -11.01
C THR A 456 36.23 19.25 -11.04
N GLY A 457 35.90 19.82 -12.21
CA GLY A 457 35.87 21.26 -12.45
C GLY A 457 37.17 21.86 -13.00
N MET A 458 38.29 21.14 -12.96
CA MET A 458 39.54 21.58 -13.60
C MET A 458 39.61 21.13 -15.08
N PRO A 459 40.43 21.78 -15.94
CA PRO A 459 40.54 21.42 -17.36
C PRO A 459 40.90 19.95 -17.59
N GLY A 460 41.80 19.36 -16.78
CA GLY A 460 42.18 17.96 -16.85
C GLY A 460 41.07 16.97 -16.56
N SER A 461 39.99 17.41 -15.91
CA SER A 461 38.84 16.58 -15.59
C SER A 461 38.02 16.14 -16.80
N SER A 462 38.20 16.80 -17.94
CA SER A 462 37.53 16.44 -19.20
C SER A 462 38.06 15.16 -19.85
N ARG A 463 39.19 14.62 -19.35
CA ARG A 463 39.76 13.34 -19.85
C ARG A 463 38.74 12.23 -19.68
N LYS A 464 38.46 11.52 -20.78
CA LYS A 464 37.48 10.44 -20.77
C LYS A 464 38.08 9.17 -20.19
N VAL A 465 37.41 8.65 -19.15
CA VAL A 465 37.63 7.31 -18.59
C VAL A 465 36.33 6.53 -18.61
N LYS A 466 36.43 5.20 -18.67
CA LYS A 466 35.23 4.37 -18.87
C LYS A 466 34.45 4.08 -17.58
N GLY A 467 35.07 4.19 -16.41
CA GLY A 467 34.46 3.90 -15.11
C GLY A 467 34.41 5.11 -14.22
N THR A 468 33.29 5.27 -13.51
CA THR A 468 33.15 6.23 -12.41
C THR A 468 32.68 5.47 -11.17
N LEU A 469 33.44 5.58 -10.07
CA LEU A 469 33.17 4.87 -8.83
C LEU A 469 32.77 5.85 -7.72
N HIS A 470 31.88 5.42 -6.85
CA HIS A 470 31.58 6.13 -5.61
C HIS A 470 32.51 5.65 -4.48
N TRP A 471 32.65 6.46 -3.47
CA TRP A 471 33.59 6.27 -2.39
C TRP A 471 33.15 7.09 -1.17
N VAL A 472 33.68 6.75 0.02
CA VAL A 472 33.64 7.60 1.22
C VAL A 472 35.00 7.60 1.89
N SER A 473 35.35 8.71 2.56
CA SER A 473 36.62 8.81 3.30
C SER A 473 36.61 7.92 4.55
N CYS A 474 37.64 7.13 4.79
CA CYS A 474 37.72 6.27 5.96
C CYS A 474 37.62 7.04 7.29
N ASN A 475 38.25 8.23 7.36
CA ASN A 475 38.30 9.02 8.58
C ASN A 475 37.20 10.07 8.69
N HIS A 476 36.38 10.25 7.63
CA HIS A 476 35.37 11.29 7.52
C HIS A 476 34.04 10.68 7.01
N CYS A 477 33.68 9.52 7.52
CA CYS A 477 32.43 8.82 7.24
C CYS A 477 31.72 8.45 8.54
N LEU A 478 30.50 7.98 8.40
CA LEU A 478 29.69 7.43 9.48
C LEU A 478 29.46 5.96 9.24
N LYS A 479 29.52 5.18 10.31
CA LYS A 479 29.12 3.77 10.26
C LYS A 479 27.61 3.67 10.24
N ALA A 480 27.05 2.75 9.45
CA ALA A 480 25.62 2.55 9.31
C ALA A 480 25.24 1.08 9.17
N GLU A 481 24.04 0.77 9.58
CA GLU A 481 23.35 -0.47 9.22
C GLU A 481 22.52 -0.24 7.96
N VAL A 482 22.63 -1.12 7.00
CA VAL A 482 21.86 -1.08 5.76
C VAL A 482 21.04 -2.36 5.64
N ARG A 483 19.73 -2.20 5.47
CA ARG A 483 18.77 -3.28 5.31
C ARG A 483 18.37 -3.37 3.85
N LEU A 484 18.80 -4.43 3.19
CA LEU A 484 18.47 -4.68 1.79
C LEU A 484 17.18 -5.48 1.73
N TYR A 485 16.07 -4.79 1.59
CA TYR A 485 14.77 -5.39 1.41
C TYR A 485 14.53 -5.77 -0.05
N ASP A 486 13.91 -6.91 -0.27
CA ASP A 486 13.44 -7.40 -1.55
C ASP A 486 12.01 -7.94 -1.42
N ARG A 487 11.45 -8.55 -2.46
CA ARG A 487 10.12 -9.16 -2.43
C ARG A 487 10.07 -10.29 -1.42
N LEU A 488 9.00 -10.33 -0.62
CA LEU A 488 8.81 -11.38 0.39
C LEU A 488 8.63 -12.76 -0.25
N TRP A 489 7.91 -12.82 -1.38
CA TRP A 489 7.57 -14.05 -2.06
C TRP A 489 8.49 -14.28 -3.26
N LYS A 490 9.02 -15.50 -3.39
CA LYS A 490 9.81 -15.93 -4.55
C LYS A 490 8.95 -16.43 -5.71
N VAL A 491 7.64 -16.60 -5.51
CA VAL A 491 6.69 -17.12 -6.48
C VAL A 491 5.81 -16.01 -7.04
N GLU A 492 5.47 -16.10 -8.32
CA GLU A 492 4.71 -15.05 -9.01
C GLU A 492 3.26 -14.95 -8.51
N ASN A 493 2.60 -16.10 -8.29
CA ASN A 493 1.22 -16.19 -7.81
C ASN A 493 1.15 -16.86 -6.44
N PRO A 494 1.47 -16.15 -5.34
CA PRO A 494 1.54 -16.76 -4.01
C PRO A 494 0.21 -17.36 -3.54
N ARG A 495 -0.92 -16.81 -3.98
CA ARG A 495 -2.24 -17.32 -3.63
C ARG A 495 -2.47 -18.73 -4.19
N ASP A 496 -2.21 -18.90 -5.48
CA ASP A 496 -2.46 -20.16 -6.18
C ASP A 496 -1.43 -21.21 -5.80
N GLU A 497 -0.18 -20.79 -5.65
CA GLU A 497 0.91 -21.67 -5.18
C GLU A 497 0.65 -22.18 -3.76
N MET A 498 0.19 -21.31 -2.85
CA MET A 498 -0.17 -21.71 -1.49
C MET A 498 -1.29 -22.77 -1.49
N ALA A 499 -2.29 -22.60 -2.34
CA ALA A 499 -3.37 -23.58 -2.48
C ALA A 499 -2.84 -24.93 -3.00
N ALA A 500 -1.98 -24.90 -4.03
CA ALA A 500 -1.37 -26.10 -4.60
C ALA A 500 -0.46 -26.85 -3.59
N ILE A 501 0.37 -26.14 -2.84
CA ILE A 501 1.23 -26.74 -1.80
C ILE A 501 0.38 -27.39 -0.71
N ARG A 502 -0.66 -26.69 -0.24
CA ARG A 502 -1.55 -27.21 0.81
C ARG A 502 -2.26 -28.47 0.38
N GLU A 503 -2.76 -28.52 -0.85
CA GLU A 503 -3.39 -29.71 -1.42
C GLU A 503 -2.40 -30.88 -1.57
N ALA A 504 -1.23 -30.61 -2.17
CA ALA A 504 -0.22 -31.65 -2.44
C ALA A 504 0.38 -32.26 -1.18
N LYS A 505 0.55 -31.47 -0.12
CA LYS A 505 1.23 -31.87 1.13
C LYS A 505 0.29 -32.08 2.30
N ASN A 506 -1.01 -31.79 2.13
CA ASN A 506 -1.99 -31.79 3.21
C ASN A 506 -1.53 -30.98 4.43
N CYS A 507 -0.99 -29.78 4.17
CA CYS A 507 -0.43 -28.90 5.20
C CYS A 507 -1.29 -27.65 5.39
N ASP A 508 -1.00 -26.90 6.45
CA ASP A 508 -1.66 -25.62 6.73
C ASP A 508 -1.07 -24.45 5.90
N ALA A 509 -1.64 -23.26 6.08
CA ALA A 509 -1.20 -22.07 5.37
C ALA A 509 0.21 -21.62 5.81
N LEU A 510 0.57 -21.80 7.07
CA LEU A 510 1.87 -21.40 7.61
C LEU A 510 3.01 -22.22 6.98
N GLU A 511 2.83 -23.54 6.90
CA GLU A 511 3.82 -24.42 6.28
C GLU A 511 4.00 -24.10 4.80
N ALA A 512 2.90 -23.87 4.07
CA ALA A 512 2.96 -23.47 2.68
C ALA A 512 3.67 -22.11 2.50
N MET A 513 3.39 -21.13 3.36
CA MET A 513 4.05 -19.82 3.32
C MET A 513 5.57 -19.93 3.52
N LYS A 514 6.02 -20.74 4.48
CA LYS A 514 7.45 -20.95 4.73
C LYS A 514 8.20 -21.46 3.49
N GLU A 515 7.56 -22.25 2.66
CA GLU A 515 8.16 -22.73 1.41
C GLU A 515 8.24 -21.65 0.31
N MET A 516 7.31 -20.71 0.32
CA MET A 516 7.22 -19.65 -0.70
C MET A 516 8.04 -18.40 -0.37
N ILE A 517 8.43 -18.22 0.89
CA ILE A 517 9.20 -17.04 1.30
C ILE A 517 10.54 -17.01 0.57
N ASN A 518 10.89 -15.83 0.10
CA ASN A 518 12.22 -15.53 -0.41
C ASN A 518 13.20 -15.41 0.78
N PRO A 519 14.17 -16.32 0.92
CA PRO A 519 15.13 -16.29 2.03
C PRO A 519 16.00 -15.04 2.01
N ASP A 520 16.19 -14.43 0.84
CA ASP A 520 16.95 -13.20 0.63
C ASP A 520 16.07 -11.93 0.67
N SER A 521 14.83 -12.04 1.14
CA SER A 521 13.92 -10.90 1.21
C SER A 521 14.38 -9.79 2.16
N LEU A 522 15.26 -10.11 3.09
CA LEU A 522 15.94 -9.17 3.98
C LEU A 522 17.38 -9.62 4.22
N LYS A 523 18.32 -8.75 3.86
CA LYS A 523 19.74 -8.91 4.20
C LYS A 523 20.17 -7.69 5.02
N VAL A 524 20.67 -7.93 6.23
CA VAL A 524 21.13 -6.87 7.14
C VAL A 524 22.65 -6.77 7.06
N LEU A 525 23.16 -5.61 6.66
CA LEU A 525 24.58 -5.29 6.57
C LEU A 525 24.92 -4.29 7.68
N LYS A 526 25.82 -4.67 8.59
CA LYS A 526 26.16 -3.87 9.79
C LYS A 526 27.45 -3.07 9.65
N GLU A 527 28.27 -3.37 8.66
CA GLU A 527 29.56 -2.73 8.40
C GLU A 527 29.49 -1.93 7.10
N CYS A 528 28.58 -0.94 7.05
CA CYS A 528 28.47 -0.02 5.94
C CYS A 528 28.97 1.36 6.36
N TYR A 529 29.42 2.13 5.39
CA TYR A 529 29.93 3.48 5.61
C TYR A 529 29.25 4.47 4.69
N VAL A 530 28.79 5.58 5.28
CA VAL A 530 28.09 6.62 4.55
C VAL A 530 28.77 7.97 4.76
N GLU A 531 28.58 8.90 3.86
CA GLU A 531 29.17 10.22 3.98
C GLU A 531 28.62 10.98 5.20
N LYS A 532 29.43 11.87 5.76
CA LYS A 532 29.14 12.61 6.98
C LYS A 532 27.92 13.55 6.86
N PHE A 533 27.57 13.93 5.64
CA PHE A 533 26.36 14.70 5.34
C PHE A 533 25.09 14.05 5.90
N LEU A 534 25.06 12.73 6.06
CA LEU A 534 23.92 11.99 6.59
C LEU A 534 23.83 11.96 8.11
N ALA A 535 24.65 12.69 8.85
CA ALA A 535 24.61 12.77 10.32
C ALA A 535 23.24 13.25 10.85
N ASP A 536 22.61 14.17 10.13
CA ASP A 536 21.31 14.76 10.48
C ASP A 536 20.13 14.15 9.69
N ALA A 537 20.34 13.02 9.01
CA ALA A 537 19.30 12.34 8.26
C ALA A 537 18.16 11.86 9.16
N LYS A 538 16.92 12.09 8.74
CA LYS A 538 15.70 11.81 9.51
C LYS A 538 14.89 10.69 8.87
N PRO A 539 14.08 9.97 9.65
CA PRO A 539 13.12 9.02 9.10
C PRO A 539 12.31 9.63 7.97
N LEU A 540 12.16 8.86 6.90
CA LEU A 540 11.49 9.22 5.64
C LEU A 540 12.26 10.21 4.74
N ASP A 541 13.50 10.55 5.02
CA ASP A 541 14.35 11.20 4.03
C ASP A 541 14.62 10.22 2.88
N TYR A 542 14.32 10.66 1.65
CA TYR A 542 14.52 9.86 0.44
C TYR A 542 15.93 10.09 -0.12
N LEU A 543 16.67 8.99 -0.26
CA LEU A 543 18.07 9.00 -0.66
C LEU A 543 18.30 8.11 -1.88
N GLN A 544 19.24 8.48 -2.73
CA GLN A 544 19.83 7.57 -3.68
C GLN A 544 21.27 7.29 -3.25
N PHE A 545 21.55 6.05 -2.85
CA PHE A 545 22.94 5.59 -2.73
C PHE A 545 23.46 5.37 -4.13
N GLN A 546 24.42 6.18 -4.52
CA GLN A 546 24.91 6.24 -5.90
C GLN A 546 25.38 4.87 -6.37
N HIS A 547 24.95 4.46 -7.56
CA HIS A 547 25.17 3.17 -8.20
C HIS A 547 24.54 1.94 -7.50
N ILE A 548 23.90 2.11 -6.35
CA ILE A 548 23.35 1.01 -5.54
C ILE A 548 21.83 0.93 -5.64
N GLY A 549 21.13 2.00 -5.26
CA GLY A 549 19.66 2.00 -5.22
C GLY A 549 19.08 3.20 -4.51
N TYR A 550 17.76 3.14 -4.29
CA TYR A 550 17.03 4.11 -3.51
C TYR A 550 16.84 3.58 -2.09
N PHE A 551 17.03 4.47 -1.14
CA PHE A 551 17.00 4.18 0.29
C PHE A 551 16.24 5.27 1.04
N ASN A 552 15.76 4.93 2.22
CA ASN A 552 15.28 5.91 3.18
C ASN A 552 15.83 5.60 4.57
N VAL A 553 15.73 6.59 5.46
CA VAL A 553 16.13 6.43 6.85
C VAL A 553 15.02 5.67 7.59
N ASP A 554 15.37 4.59 8.26
CA ASP A 554 14.41 3.82 9.08
C ASP A 554 14.03 4.57 10.35
N LYS A 555 12.82 4.34 10.84
CA LYS A 555 12.31 4.90 12.09
C LYS A 555 13.14 4.53 13.33
N GLU A 556 13.90 3.44 13.27
CA GLU A 556 14.78 2.97 14.33
C GLU A 556 16.16 3.65 14.31
N SER A 557 16.43 4.46 13.28
CA SER A 557 17.69 5.18 13.15
C SER A 557 17.85 6.21 14.27
N THR A 558 19.04 6.25 14.87
CA THR A 558 19.46 7.27 15.84
C THR A 558 20.78 7.89 15.40
N PRO A 559 21.20 9.06 15.94
CA PRO A 559 22.50 9.62 15.61
C PRO A 559 23.69 8.69 15.89
N GLU A 560 23.56 7.80 16.88
CA GLU A 560 24.56 6.81 17.27
C GLU A 560 24.47 5.51 16.47
N HIS A 561 23.32 5.24 15.85
CA HIS A 561 23.06 4.04 15.08
C HIS A 561 22.19 4.36 13.87
N LEU A 562 22.82 4.75 12.78
CA LEU A 562 22.13 5.04 11.53
C LEU A 562 21.65 3.75 10.87
N VAL A 563 20.38 3.74 10.46
CA VAL A 563 19.72 2.61 9.78
C VAL A 563 19.03 3.07 8.51
N PHE A 564 19.39 2.45 7.40
CA PHE A 564 18.83 2.75 6.09
C PHE A 564 18.15 1.52 5.49
N ASN A 565 16.95 1.71 4.95
CA ASN A 565 16.18 0.68 4.26
C ASN A 565 16.28 0.86 2.76
N ARG A 566 16.60 -0.20 2.03
CA ARG A 566 16.51 -0.18 0.58
C ARG A 566 15.04 -0.17 0.15
N THR A 567 14.65 0.87 -0.57
CA THR A 567 13.32 1.02 -1.15
C THR A 567 13.18 0.17 -2.40
N VAL A 568 14.01 0.45 -3.41
CA VAL A 568 14.11 -0.30 -4.66
C VAL A 568 15.54 -0.22 -5.19
N SER A 569 15.95 -1.19 -6.01
CA SER A 569 17.20 -1.14 -6.76
C SER A 569 17.11 -0.10 -7.89
N LEU A 570 18.24 0.35 -8.43
CA LEU A 570 18.28 1.29 -9.57
C LEU A 570 17.66 0.71 -10.84
N LYS A 571 17.72 -0.60 -11.03
CA LYS A 571 17.20 -1.32 -12.20
C LYS A 571 16.35 -2.48 -11.73
N ASP A 572 15.34 -2.83 -12.53
CA ASP A 572 14.59 -4.05 -12.31
C ASP A 572 15.51 -5.27 -12.48
N THR A 573 15.76 -5.97 -11.39
CA THR A 573 16.59 -7.17 -11.36
C THR A 573 15.77 -8.45 -11.57
N TRP A 574 14.48 -8.42 -11.24
CA TRP A 574 13.58 -9.58 -11.32
C TRP A 574 13.29 -10.00 -12.76
N SER A 575 13.16 -9.05 -13.66
CA SER A 575 13.01 -9.34 -15.10
C SER A 575 14.19 -10.08 -15.71
N LYS A 576 15.35 -10.09 -15.04
CA LYS A 576 16.57 -10.79 -15.49
C LYS A 576 16.77 -12.14 -14.84
N ILE A 577 16.25 -12.35 -13.65
CA ILE A 577 16.40 -13.61 -12.89
C ILE A 577 15.42 -14.66 -13.40
N ASN A 578 14.26 -14.23 -13.88
CA ASN A 578 13.19 -15.11 -14.35
C ASN A 578 13.18 -15.31 -15.88
N LYS A 579 14.25 -14.93 -16.59
CA LYS A 579 14.55 -15.29 -17.97
C LYS A 579 15.65 -16.33 -18.00
#